data_6e7b02a94ce58cd458cb13c77d9f85ea
#
_entry.id   6e7b02a94ce58cd458cb13c77d9f85ea
#
_cell.length_a   1.000
_cell.length_b   1.000
_cell.length_c   1.000
_cell.angle_alpha   90.00
_cell.angle_beta   90.00
_cell.angle_gamma   90.00
#
_symmetry.space_group_name_H-M   'P 1'
#
loop_
_entity.id
_entity.type
_entity.pdbx_description
1 polymer ?
#
loop_
_entity_poly.entity_id
_entity_poly.type
_entity_poly.pdbx_seq_one_letter_code
_entity_poly.pdbx_strand_id
1 'polypeptide(L)'
;MTRHIQFTYEKLEGGITMIRCPMGENSFLLEGEDRALLIDTGMGIGNLKACVRGLTKLNVVVVNTHGHPDHAGGNLEFDECYMHPADARWYRQMCTREFRTADVRRILNEPATELCDALLDMAPMPLPIADGTEIDLGGRKVQVIATPGHTAGSICLLDCRTQALFAGDSLSANAVWMYDEYSEPLEALYRSLGLLTKRLESIGTCYFGHEPGSCGKERIEATEACARRVLMRDGRGVPEKTFAGEGLLYRYGGTAVLYNPDRLYCEKGMGEMHACRRHN
;
A
#
# COMPACT_ATOMS: atom_id res chain seq x y z
N MET A 1 27.91 -6.57 -7.81
CA MET A 1 27.44 -5.55 -8.78
C MET A 1 27.00 -4.34 -7.98
N THR A 2 27.54 -3.16 -8.26
CA THR A 2 27.16 -1.90 -7.63
C THR A 2 25.70 -1.63 -8.00
N ARG A 3 24.78 -1.64 -7.03
CA ARG A 3 23.38 -1.22 -7.27
C ARG A 3 23.36 0.29 -7.32
N HIS A 4 23.05 0.85 -8.48
CA HIS A 4 22.89 2.29 -8.60
C HIS A 4 21.60 2.72 -7.87
N ILE A 5 21.74 3.68 -6.94
CA ILE A 5 20.61 4.34 -6.30
C ILE A 5 19.97 5.24 -7.35
N GLN A 6 19.02 4.69 -8.08
CA GLN A 6 18.36 5.39 -9.19
C GLN A 6 16.86 5.24 -9.09
N PHE A 7 16.18 6.37 -9.22
CA PHE A 7 14.74 6.42 -9.47
C PHE A 7 14.51 6.35 -10.98
N THR A 8 13.60 5.50 -11.41
CA THR A 8 13.08 5.53 -12.78
C THR A 8 11.62 5.95 -12.76
N TYR A 9 11.12 6.50 -13.85
CA TYR A 9 9.73 6.93 -13.88
C TYR A 9 9.10 6.66 -15.25
N GLU A 10 7.79 6.49 -15.22
CA GLU A 10 6.92 6.32 -16.38
C GLU A 10 5.77 7.32 -16.28
N LYS A 11 5.56 8.09 -17.37
CA LYS A 11 4.39 8.97 -17.48
C LYS A 11 3.20 8.15 -17.96
N LEU A 12 2.18 8.11 -17.14
CA LEU A 12 0.92 7.45 -17.42
C LEU A 12 -0.10 8.45 -17.95
N GLU A 13 -1.25 7.97 -18.39
CA GLU A 13 -2.33 8.84 -18.83
C GLU A 13 -2.90 9.70 -17.69
N GLY A 14 -3.53 10.81 -18.04
CA GLY A 14 -4.23 11.67 -17.08
C GLY A 14 -3.33 12.47 -16.12
N GLY A 15 -2.05 12.72 -16.47
CA GLY A 15 -1.13 13.49 -15.63
C GLY A 15 -0.73 12.74 -14.36
N ILE A 16 -0.55 11.45 -14.46
CA ILE A 16 -0.01 10.57 -13.44
C ILE A 16 1.42 10.20 -13.85
N THR A 17 2.35 10.22 -12.91
CA THR A 17 3.70 9.68 -13.12
C THR A 17 3.97 8.62 -12.06
N MET A 18 4.23 7.39 -12.49
CA MET A 18 4.72 6.32 -11.62
C MET A 18 6.23 6.47 -11.46
N ILE A 19 6.71 6.48 -10.24
CA ILE A 19 8.14 6.54 -9.89
C ILE A 19 8.51 5.22 -9.22
N ARG A 20 9.48 4.52 -9.79
CA ARG A 20 10.02 3.29 -9.22
C ARG A 20 11.17 3.66 -8.30
N CYS A 21 11.04 3.34 -7.02
CA CYS A 21 12.04 3.55 -6.00
C CYS A 21 13.15 2.47 -6.03
N PRO A 22 14.31 2.72 -5.40
CA PRO A 22 15.49 1.84 -5.51
C PRO A 22 15.29 0.41 -5.04
N MET A 23 14.37 0.16 -4.09
CA MET A 23 14.07 -1.19 -3.60
C MET A 23 12.93 -1.87 -4.40
N GLY A 24 12.28 -1.16 -5.32
CA GLY A 24 11.25 -1.68 -6.20
C GLY A 24 9.82 -1.28 -5.82
N GLU A 25 9.66 -0.40 -4.86
CA GLU A 25 8.37 0.20 -4.50
C GLU A 25 7.94 1.25 -5.55
N ASN A 26 6.64 1.46 -5.67
CA ASN A 26 6.07 2.50 -6.51
C ASN A 26 5.61 3.70 -5.67
N SER A 27 6.06 4.88 -6.07
CA SER A 27 5.42 6.15 -5.69
C SER A 27 4.67 6.71 -6.89
N PHE A 28 3.60 7.45 -6.65
CA PHE A 28 2.82 8.05 -7.74
C PHE A 28 2.70 9.56 -7.56
N LEU A 29 3.09 10.31 -8.59
CA LEU A 29 2.94 11.76 -8.63
C LEU A 29 1.72 12.13 -9.48
N LEU A 30 0.77 12.83 -8.89
CA LEU A 30 -0.45 13.33 -9.53
C LEU A 30 -0.41 14.86 -9.57
N GLU A 31 -0.46 15.44 -10.75
CA GLU A 31 -0.46 16.89 -10.91
C GLU A 31 -1.89 17.42 -11.07
N GLY A 32 -2.23 18.43 -10.26
CA GLY A 32 -3.37 19.32 -10.46
C GLY A 32 -2.93 20.64 -11.09
N GLU A 33 -3.74 21.68 -10.93
CA GLU A 33 -3.42 23.04 -11.40
C GLU A 33 -2.65 23.83 -10.35
N ASP A 34 -2.94 23.63 -9.05
CA ASP A 34 -2.38 24.43 -7.95
C ASP A 34 -1.26 23.70 -7.19
N ARG A 35 -1.36 22.38 -7.05
CA ARG A 35 -0.40 21.54 -6.33
C ARG A 35 -0.37 20.11 -6.88
N ALA A 36 0.63 19.36 -6.47
CA ALA A 36 0.77 17.96 -6.79
C ALA A 36 0.64 17.09 -5.54
N LEU A 37 0.13 15.88 -5.71
CA LEU A 37 0.11 14.83 -4.69
C LEU A 37 1.17 13.79 -5.02
N LEU A 38 2.02 13.48 -4.06
CA LEU A 38 2.89 12.30 -4.11
C LEU A 38 2.31 11.23 -3.18
N ILE A 39 2.02 10.08 -3.73
CA ILE A 39 1.55 8.90 -3.00
C ILE A 39 2.74 8.01 -2.74
N ASP A 40 3.04 7.78 -1.46
CA ASP A 40 4.18 7.04 -0.93
C ASP A 40 5.55 7.63 -1.27
N THR A 41 6.55 7.28 -0.48
CA THR A 41 7.91 7.85 -0.55
C THR A 41 9.01 6.80 -0.59
N GLY A 42 8.65 5.52 -0.70
CA GLY A 42 9.59 4.40 -0.71
C GLY A 42 10.35 4.22 0.61
N MET A 43 11.37 3.38 0.58
CA MET A 43 12.21 3.01 1.75
C MET A 43 13.04 4.20 2.30
N GLY A 44 13.06 5.35 1.62
CA GLY A 44 13.87 6.50 2.00
C GLY A 44 15.35 6.32 1.65
N ILE A 45 15.63 5.70 0.52
CA ILE A 45 16.96 5.54 -0.05
C ILE A 45 17.15 6.51 -1.20
N GLY A 46 18.18 7.33 -1.13
CA GLY A 46 18.51 8.30 -2.18
C GLY A 46 17.74 9.62 -2.03
N ASN A 47 17.45 10.30 -3.14
CA ASN A 47 16.85 11.64 -3.15
C ASN A 47 15.60 11.67 -4.04
N LEU A 48 14.48 11.20 -3.48
CA LEU A 48 13.19 11.18 -4.15
C LEU A 48 12.70 12.62 -4.44
N LYS A 49 12.93 13.56 -3.51
CA LYS A 49 12.55 14.98 -3.69
C LYS A 49 13.19 15.60 -4.92
N ALA A 50 14.47 15.27 -5.19
CA ALA A 50 15.14 15.74 -6.40
C ALA A 50 14.51 15.16 -7.68
N CYS A 51 14.17 13.85 -7.67
CA CYS A 51 13.44 13.22 -8.77
C CYS A 51 12.10 13.92 -9.00
N VAL A 52 11.28 14.08 -7.96
CA VAL A 52 9.97 14.74 -8.02
C VAL A 52 10.07 16.17 -8.51
N ARG A 53 11.05 16.96 -8.05
CA ARG A 53 11.29 18.34 -8.51
C ARG A 53 11.70 18.42 -9.99
N GLY A 54 12.29 17.35 -10.52
CA GLY A 54 12.56 17.23 -11.96
C GLY A 54 11.29 17.01 -12.79
N LEU A 55 10.24 16.44 -12.17
CA LEU A 55 8.98 16.10 -12.82
C LEU A 55 7.93 17.21 -12.71
N THR A 56 7.88 17.91 -11.57
CA THR A 56 6.91 19.00 -11.33
C THR A 56 7.55 20.23 -10.69
N LYS A 57 6.94 21.42 -10.91
CA LYS A 57 7.29 22.67 -10.23
C LYS A 57 6.26 23.06 -9.16
N LEU A 58 5.17 22.30 -9.06
CA LEU A 58 4.11 22.53 -8.10
C LEU A 58 4.56 22.19 -6.66
N ASN A 59 3.91 22.78 -5.68
CA ASN A 59 4.04 22.34 -4.30
C ASN A 59 3.52 20.92 -4.15
N VAL A 60 4.30 20.06 -3.48
CA VAL A 60 3.99 18.64 -3.32
C VAL A 60 3.51 18.37 -1.91
N VAL A 61 2.32 17.76 -1.81
CA VAL A 61 1.77 17.17 -0.61
C VAL A 61 1.99 15.66 -0.69
N VAL A 62 2.41 15.04 0.40
CA VAL A 62 2.61 13.58 0.47
C VAL A 62 1.46 12.94 1.22
N VAL A 63 0.96 11.80 0.71
CA VAL A 63 0.06 10.92 1.44
C VAL A 63 0.60 9.49 1.38
N ASN A 64 0.86 8.91 2.54
CA ASN A 64 1.24 7.50 2.61
C ASN A 64 0.00 6.61 2.63
N THR A 65 0.02 5.57 1.80
CA THR A 65 -1.04 4.54 1.77
C THR A 65 -1.12 3.77 3.07
N HIS A 66 0.02 3.61 3.75
CA HIS A 66 0.13 3.00 5.08
C HIS A 66 1.50 3.28 5.72
N GLY A 67 1.71 2.82 6.97
CA GLY A 67 2.86 3.18 7.78
C GLY A 67 4.09 2.29 7.65
N HIS A 68 4.20 1.43 6.64
CA HIS A 68 5.39 0.60 6.45
C HIS A 68 6.58 1.41 5.92
N PRO A 69 7.81 0.95 6.19
CA PRO A 69 9.02 1.70 5.91
C PRO A 69 9.28 1.90 4.42
N ASP A 70 8.85 0.97 3.60
CA ASP A 70 8.96 1.01 2.14
C ASP A 70 7.90 1.88 1.45
N HIS A 71 6.97 2.45 2.23
CA HIS A 71 5.98 3.43 1.77
C HIS A 71 6.18 4.82 2.40
N ALA A 72 6.72 4.88 3.61
CA ALA A 72 6.82 6.12 4.39
C ALA A 72 8.25 6.51 4.77
N GLY A 73 9.25 5.72 4.39
CA GLY A 73 10.66 5.90 4.76
C GLY A 73 11.30 7.17 4.22
N GLY A 74 10.83 7.69 3.09
CA GLY A 74 11.34 8.91 2.46
C GLY A 74 10.64 10.20 2.90
N ASN A 75 9.73 10.16 3.85
CA ASN A 75 8.95 11.33 4.28
C ASN A 75 9.82 12.52 4.76
N LEU A 76 11.04 12.27 5.26
CA LEU A 76 11.95 13.34 5.71
C LEU A 76 12.29 14.37 4.63
N GLU A 77 12.18 14.00 3.37
CA GLU A 77 12.46 14.91 2.26
C GLU A 77 11.33 15.93 2.01
N PHE A 78 10.15 15.76 2.60
CA PHE A 78 8.96 16.54 2.30
C PHE A 78 8.44 17.27 3.54
N ASP A 79 7.90 18.48 3.31
CA ASP A 79 7.48 19.36 4.40
C ASP A 79 6.06 19.03 4.92
N GLU A 80 5.23 18.39 4.09
CA GLU A 80 3.82 18.10 4.39
C GLU A 80 3.49 16.64 4.03
N CYS A 81 3.44 15.76 5.03
CA CYS A 81 3.14 14.35 4.88
C CYS A 81 1.93 13.96 5.72
N TYR A 82 1.04 13.16 5.15
CA TYR A 82 -0.16 12.65 5.79
C TYR A 82 -0.18 11.12 5.81
N MET A 83 -0.76 10.55 6.86
CA MET A 83 -0.94 9.11 7.03
C MET A 83 -2.16 8.84 7.93
N HIS A 84 -2.82 7.72 7.75
CA HIS A 84 -3.89 7.32 8.66
C HIS A 84 -3.33 7.04 10.08
N PRO A 85 -3.93 7.61 11.15
CA PRO A 85 -3.35 7.56 12.50
C PRO A 85 -3.29 6.15 13.11
N ALA A 86 -4.06 5.18 12.62
CA ALA A 86 -4.02 3.80 13.09
C ALA A 86 -2.65 3.13 12.87
N ASP A 87 -1.85 3.62 11.91
CA ASP A 87 -0.50 3.11 11.64
C ASP A 87 0.60 3.83 12.43
N ALA A 88 0.27 4.79 13.28
CA ALA A 88 1.26 5.58 14.04
C ALA A 88 2.23 4.71 14.86
N ARG A 89 1.76 3.56 15.38
CA ARG A 89 2.61 2.61 16.12
C ARG A 89 3.67 2.01 15.21
N TRP A 90 3.24 1.47 14.06
CA TRP A 90 4.12 0.77 13.12
C TRP A 90 5.11 1.73 12.46
N TYR A 91 4.65 2.92 12.09
CA TYR A 91 5.53 3.98 11.60
C TYR A 91 6.68 4.27 12.56
N ARG A 92 6.40 4.49 13.88
CA ARG A 92 7.43 4.76 14.89
C ARG A 92 8.41 3.60 15.06
N GLN A 93 7.96 2.36 14.93
CA GLN A 93 8.80 1.18 15.10
C GLN A 93 9.63 0.85 13.88
N MET A 94 9.04 0.96 12.68
CA MET A 94 9.61 0.41 11.45
C MET A 94 10.29 1.47 10.58
N CYS A 95 9.90 2.75 10.66
CA CYS A 95 10.53 3.80 9.86
C CYS A 95 11.84 4.34 10.47
N THR A 96 12.32 3.78 11.58
CA THR A 96 13.65 4.11 12.11
C THR A 96 14.75 3.69 11.13
N ARG A 97 15.88 4.41 11.11
CA ARG A 97 17.01 4.07 10.24
C ARG A 97 17.56 2.67 10.54
N GLU A 98 17.59 2.29 11.82
CA GLU A 98 18.05 0.99 12.28
C GLU A 98 17.18 -0.14 11.73
N PHE A 99 15.86 -0.01 11.84
CA PHE A 99 14.93 -1.01 11.31
C PHE A 99 15.07 -1.14 9.80
N ARG A 100 15.05 -0.03 9.06
CA ARG A 100 15.17 -0.02 7.60
C ARG A 100 16.51 -0.58 7.13
N THR A 101 17.60 -0.32 7.86
CA THR A 101 18.91 -0.93 7.57
C THR A 101 18.85 -2.46 7.68
N ALA A 102 18.24 -2.97 8.75
CA ALA A 102 18.07 -4.41 8.94
C ALA A 102 17.16 -5.01 7.87
N ASP A 103 16.10 -4.32 7.51
CA ASP A 103 15.11 -4.75 6.53
C ASP A 103 15.70 -4.81 5.11
N VAL A 104 16.41 -3.78 4.67
CA VAL A 104 17.13 -3.75 3.38
C VAL A 104 18.10 -4.94 3.27
N ARG A 105 18.87 -5.20 4.33
CA ARG A 105 19.79 -6.35 4.36
C ARG A 105 19.08 -7.69 4.28
N ARG A 106 17.95 -7.81 4.97
CA ARG A 106 17.10 -9.01 4.99
C ARG A 106 16.47 -9.27 3.62
N ILE A 107 15.88 -8.24 2.99
CA ILE A 107 15.25 -8.33 1.67
C ILE A 107 16.26 -8.75 0.61
N LEU A 108 17.46 -8.17 0.65
CA LEU A 108 18.49 -8.43 -0.37
C LEU A 108 19.35 -9.64 -0.07
N ASN A 109 19.28 -10.15 1.16
CA ASN A 109 20.15 -11.22 1.68
C ASN A 109 21.65 -10.92 1.48
N GLU A 110 22.03 -9.65 1.65
CA GLU A 110 23.42 -9.15 1.49
C GLU A 110 23.67 -7.92 2.40
N PRO A 111 24.91 -7.50 2.66
CA PRO A 111 25.21 -6.32 3.49
C PRO A 111 24.60 -5.03 2.97
N ALA A 112 24.41 -4.88 1.65
CA ALA A 112 23.77 -3.74 0.99
C ALA A 112 24.29 -2.36 1.47
N THR A 113 25.61 -2.24 1.70
CA THR A 113 26.23 -1.09 2.37
C THR A 113 25.87 0.23 1.70
N GLU A 114 26.01 0.34 0.37
CA GLU A 114 25.71 1.58 -0.36
C GLU A 114 24.25 2.03 -0.18
N LEU A 115 23.29 1.10 -0.21
CA LEU A 115 21.87 1.42 0.00
C LEU A 115 21.60 1.81 1.45
N CYS A 116 22.22 1.10 2.41
CA CYS A 116 22.07 1.41 3.83
C CYS A 116 22.68 2.77 4.19
N ASP A 117 23.82 3.15 3.57
CA ASP A 117 24.47 4.44 3.79
C ASP A 117 23.61 5.59 3.21
N ALA A 118 22.83 5.32 2.17
CA ALA A 118 21.94 6.29 1.54
C ALA A 118 20.55 6.39 2.21
N LEU A 119 20.26 5.60 3.25
CA LEU A 119 19.02 5.72 4.02
C LEU A 119 18.96 7.08 4.74
N LEU A 120 17.83 7.73 4.60
CA LEU A 120 17.50 8.94 5.37
C LEU A 120 17.28 8.61 6.85
N ASP A 121 17.32 9.61 7.71
CA ASP A 121 16.80 9.49 9.07
C ASP A 121 15.26 9.40 9.06
N MET A 122 14.68 9.04 10.21
CA MET A 122 13.23 8.99 10.35
C MET A 122 12.65 10.40 10.36
N ALA A 123 11.59 10.62 9.57
CA ALA A 123 10.82 11.86 9.61
C ALA A 123 9.98 11.99 10.89
N PRO A 124 9.58 13.21 11.26
CA PRO A 124 8.51 13.42 12.23
C PRO A 124 7.24 12.65 11.86
N MET A 125 6.36 12.43 12.85
CA MET A 125 5.07 11.78 12.61
C MET A 125 4.27 12.53 11.55
N PRO A 126 3.79 11.85 10.50
CA PRO A 126 2.90 12.46 9.52
C PRO A 126 1.61 13.01 10.17
N LEU A 127 1.04 14.04 9.55
CA LEU A 127 -0.24 14.59 9.94
C LEU A 127 -1.35 13.55 9.73
N PRO A 128 -2.41 13.56 10.57
CA PRO A 128 -3.48 12.59 10.44
C PRO A 128 -4.35 12.89 9.21
N ILE A 129 -4.71 11.82 8.48
CA ILE A 129 -5.71 11.83 7.42
C ILE A 129 -6.75 10.74 7.69
N ALA A 130 -8.00 10.97 7.31
CA ALA A 130 -9.11 10.05 7.61
C ALA A 130 -9.85 9.63 6.34
N ASP A 131 -10.65 8.57 6.48
CA ASP A 131 -11.61 8.13 5.46
C ASP A 131 -12.52 9.27 5.01
N GLY A 132 -12.82 9.32 3.72
CA GLY A 132 -13.66 10.34 3.11
C GLY A 132 -13.01 11.71 2.92
N THR A 133 -11.77 11.92 3.37
CA THR A 133 -11.03 13.16 3.09
C THR A 133 -10.88 13.34 1.58
N GLU A 134 -11.16 14.55 1.10
CA GLU A 134 -10.96 14.95 -0.28
C GLU A 134 -9.75 15.89 -0.36
N ILE A 135 -8.76 15.52 -1.17
CA ILE A 135 -7.56 16.31 -1.43
C ILE A 135 -7.79 17.04 -2.76
N ASP A 136 -7.95 18.34 -2.70
CA ASP A 136 -8.10 19.18 -3.89
C ASP A 136 -6.72 19.66 -4.37
N LEU A 137 -6.39 19.36 -5.62
CA LEU A 137 -5.11 19.72 -6.24
C LEU A 137 -5.23 20.92 -7.21
N GLY A 138 -6.42 21.56 -7.27
CA GLY A 138 -6.79 22.49 -8.32
C GLY A 138 -7.25 21.74 -9.58
N GLY A 139 -8.57 21.73 -9.82
CA GLY A 139 -9.18 21.02 -10.95
C GLY A 139 -9.05 19.47 -10.93
N ARG A 140 -8.48 18.92 -9.86
CA ARG A 140 -8.31 17.47 -9.63
C ARG A 140 -8.54 17.14 -8.17
N LYS A 141 -9.43 16.21 -7.89
CA LYS A 141 -9.78 15.76 -6.55
C LYS A 141 -9.38 14.30 -6.37
N VAL A 142 -8.75 14.02 -5.23
CA VAL A 142 -8.37 12.67 -4.82
C VAL A 142 -9.06 12.33 -3.51
N GLN A 143 -9.85 11.25 -3.50
CA GLN A 143 -10.58 10.79 -2.33
C GLN A 143 -9.79 9.75 -1.56
N VAL A 144 -9.70 9.92 -0.25
CA VAL A 144 -9.15 8.92 0.69
C VAL A 144 -10.23 7.91 1.03
N ILE A 145 -9.91 6.62 0.92
CA ILE A 145 -10.80 5.49 1.24
C ILE A 145 -10.05 4.59 2.22
N ALA A 146 -10.54 4.48 3.46
CA ALA A 146 -9.95 3.56 4.43
C ALA A 146 -10.16 2.10 3.99
N THR A 147 -9.07 1.34 3.97
CA THR A 147 -9.05 -0.07 3.58
C THR A 147 -8.23 -0.90 4.59
N PRO A 148 -8.61 -0.89 5.90
CA PRO A 148 -7.89 -1.67 6.90
C PRO A 148 -7.82 -3.15 6.48
N GLY A 149 -6.64 -3.71 6.63
CA GLY A 149 -6.34 -5.08 6.20
C GLY A 149 -4.85 -5.34 6.31
N HIS A 150 -4.09 -5.05 5.27
CA HIS A 150 -2.63 -5.17 5.26
C HIS A 150 -2.01 -4.47 6.48
N THR A 151 -2.48 -3.26 6.80
CA THR A 151 -2.33 -2.64 8.12
C THR A 151 -3.66 -2.08 8.61
N ALA A 152 -3.77 -1.72 9.90
CA ALA A 152 -4.94 -1.06 10.46
C ALA A 152 -5.21 0.32 9.84
N GLY A 153 -4.15 1.02 9.41
CA GLY A 153 -4.20 2.34 8.80
C GLY A 153 -4.09 2.35 7.28
N SER A 154 -4.20 1.19 6.61
CA SER A 154 -4.18 1.14 5.15
C SER A 154 -5.30 1.97 4.55
N ILE A 155 -4.96 2.78 3.54
CA ILE A 155 -5.89 3.56 2.73
C ILE A 155 -5.63 3.35 1.24
N CYS A 156 -6.67 3.46 0.45
CA CYS A 156 -6.60 3.65 -0.99
C CYS A 156 -6.86 5.12 -1.33
N LEU A 157 -6.30 5.58 -2.42
CA LEU A 157 -6.49 6.93 -2.94
C LEU A 157 -7.14 6.85 -4.32
N LEU A 158 -8.35 7.41 -4.45
CA LEU A 158 -9.11 7.41 -5.70
C LEU A 158 -9.01 8.79 -6.37
N ASP A 159 -8.34 8.85 -7.50
CA ASP A 159 -8.38 10.03 -8.37
C ASP A 159 -9.72 10.11 -9.10
N CYS A 160 -10.55 11.06 -8.73
CA CYS A 160 -11.88 11.23 -9.31
C CYS A 160 -11.87 11.64 -10.78
N ARG A 161 -10.74 12.22 -11.28
CA ARG A 161 -10.61 12.67 -12.67
C ARG A 161 -10.34 11.53 -13.62
N THR A 162 -9.44 10.61 -13.26
CA THR A 162 -9.02 9.48 -14.11
C THR A 162 -9.65 8.15 -13.72
N GLN A 163 -10.36 8.11 -12.59
CA GLN A 163 -10.87 6.88 -11.97
C GLN A 163 -9.75 5.88 -11.61
N ALA A 164 -8.53 6.39 -11.37
CA ALA A 164 -7.39 5.60 -10.94
C ALA A 164 -7.42 5.39 -9.42
N LEU A 165 -7.34 4.13 -8.98
CA LEU A 165 -7.23 3.74 -7.59
C LEU A 165 -5.79 3.35 -7.27
N PHE A 166 -5.16 4.08 -6.36
CA PHE A 166 -3.84 3.76 -5.82
C PHE A 166 -4.04 2.98 -4.53
N ALA A 167 -3.80 1.68 -4.60
CA ALA A 167 -4.23 0.74 -3.57
C ALA A 167 -3.14 0.44 -2.51
N GLY A 168 -1.92 0.96 -2.69
CA GLY A 168 -0.79 0.52 -1.87
C GLY A 168 -0.72 -1.00 -1.83
N ASP A 169 -0.71 -1.58 -0.64
CA ASP A 169 -0.66 -3.02 -0.41
C ASP A 169 -2.01 -3.64 -0.07
N SER A 170 -3.12 -2.86 -0.19
CA SER A 170 -4.48 -3.41 -0.11
C SER A 170 -4.83 -4.29 -1.32
N LEU A 171 -4.13 -4.11 -2.45
CA LEU A 171 -4.16 -4.97 -3.64
C LEU A 171 -2.73 -5.27 -4.10
N SER A 172 -2.53 -6.39 -4.80
CA SER A 172 -1.25 -6.82 -5.34
C SER A 172 -1.44 -7.58 -6.64
N ALA A 173 -0.46 -7.54 -7.53
CA ALA A 173 -0.42 -8.41 -8.70
C ALA A 173 -0.12 -9.86 -8.30
N ASN A 174 0.59 -10.08 -7.19
CA ASN A 174 1.00 -11.41 -6.71
C ASN A 174 0.10 -11.90 -5.55
N ALA A 175 0.33 -11.41 -4.33
CA ALA A 175 -0.45 -11.78 -3.16
C ALA A 175 -0.55 -10.60 -2.19
N VAL A 176 -1.73 -10.36 -1.65
CA VAL A 176 -1.90 -9.43 -0.52
C VAL A 176 -1.40 -10.12 0.74
N TRP A 177 -0.49 -9.46 1.47
CA TRP A 177 0.10 -9.98 2.69
C TRP A 177 -0.75 -9.64 3.90
N MET A 178 -1.24 -10.68 4.57
CA MET A 178 -2.15 -10.63 5.73
C MET A 178 -1.69 -11.55 6.86
N TYR A 179 -0.41 -11.90 6.90
CA TYR A 179 0.10 -12.92 7.84
C TYR A 179 0.91 -12.33 8.98
N ASP A 180 1.41 -11.11 8.85
CA ASP A 180 2.26 -10.45 9.82
C ASP A 180 1.49 -9.91 11.03
N GLU A 181 2.22 -9.57 12.10
CA GLU A 181 1.62 -9.06 13.35
C GLU A 181 0.96 -7.68 13.18
N TYR A 182 1.40 -6.89 12.19
CA TYR A 182 0.83 -5.58 11.88
C TYR A 182 -0.42 -5.66 10.99
N SER A 183 -0.67 -6.81 10.37
CA SER A 183 -1.87 -7.00 9.58
C SER A 183 -3.09 -7.16 10.47
N GLU A 184 -4.22 -6.64 10.02
CA GLU A 184 -5.50 -6.94 10.61
C GLU A 184 -5.93 -8.39 10.30
N PRO A 185 -6.94 -8.94 10.97
CA PRO A 185 -7.52 -10.23 10.57
C PRO A 185 -7.98 -10.20 9.10
N LEU A 186 -7.90 -11.35 8.41
CA LEU A 186 -8.29 -11.45 6.99
C LEU A 186 -9.70 -10.93 6.70
N GLU A 187 -10.61 -11.03 7.67
CA GLU A 187 -11.97 -10.49 7.59
C GLU A 187 -11.97 -8.96 7.39
N ALA A 188 -11.00 -8.22 7.95
CA ALA A 188 -10.92 -6.78 7.76
C ALA A 188 -10.61 -6.44 6.29
N LEU A 189 -9.65 -7.12 5.67
CA LEU A 189 -9.39 -6.99 4.24
C LEU A 189 -10.63 -7.31 3.41
N TYR A 190 -11.29 -8.44 3.69
CA TYR A 190 -12.52 -8.83 3.00
C TYR A 190 -13.60 -7.73 3.07
N ARG A 191 -13.82 -7.14 4.25
CA ARG A 191 -14.78 -6.05 4.44
C ARG A 191 -14.37 -4.79 3.66
N SER A 192 -13.09 -4.43 3.68
CA SER A 192 -12.54 -3.29 2.95
C SER A 192 -12.71 -3.44 1.44
N LEU A 193 -12.41 -4.62 0.90
CA LEU A 193 -12.62 -4.92 -0.51
C LEU A 193 -14.10 -4.88 -0.87
N GLY A 194 -15.00 -5.36 -0.01
CA GLY A 194 -16.45 -5.27 -0.18
C GLY A 194 -16.98 -3.82 -0.20
N LEU A 195 -16.29 -2.86 0.44
CA LEU A 195 -16.58 -1.43 0.30
C LEU A 195 -16.12 -0.89 -1.05
N LEU A 196 -14.94 -1.30 -1.54
CA LEU A 196 -14.44 -0.94 -2.87
C LEU A 196 -15.31 -1.53 -3.99
N THR A 197 -15.78 -2.78 -3.83
CA THR A 197 -16.70 -3.44 -4.78
C THR A 197 -17.99 -2.63 -5.00
N LYS A 198 -18.49 -1.96 -3.96
CA LYS A 198 -19.67 -1.07 -4.09
C LYS A 198 -19.37 0.21 -4.86
N ARG A 199 -18.12 0.51 -5.14
CA ARG A 199 -17.65 1.73 -5.84
C ARG A 199 -17.05 1.44 -7.21
N LEU A 200 -17.20 0.24 -7.75
CA LEU A 200 -16.57 -0.19 -9.03
C LEU A 200 -16.93 0.69 -10.23
N GLU A 201 -18.09 1.37 -10.20
CA GLU A 201 -18.46 2.29 -11.28
C GLU A 201 -17.56 3.54 -11.32
N SER A 202 -16.98 3.92 -10.19
CA SER A 202 -16.05 5.05 -10.07
C SER A 202 -14.57 4.65 -10.20
N ILE A 203 -14.27 3.35 -10.33
CA ILE A 203 -12.90 2.82 -10.43
C ILE A 203 -12.70 2.21 -11.82
N GLY A 204 -11.71 2.70 -12.54
CA GLY A 204 -11.28 2.17 -13.84
C GLY A 204 -10.05 1.30 -13.74
N THR A 205 -8.96 1.90 -13.25
CA THR A 205 -7.63 1.26 -13.17
C THR A 205 -7.14 1.24 -11.73
N CYS A 206 -6.52 0.13 -11.32
CA CYS A 206 -5.88 -0.01 -10.02
C CYS A 206 -4.36 -0.08 -10.18
N TYR A 207 -3.63 0.65 -9.32
CA TYR A 207 -2.17 0.66 -9.22
C TYR A 207 -1.74 0.13 -7.87
N PHE A 208 -0.62 -0.61 -7.84
CA PHE A 208 -0.08 -1.30 -6.68
C PHE A 208 1.12 -0.60 -6.08
N GLY A 209 1.44 -0.91 -4.81
CA GLY A 209 2.61 -0.40 -4.12
C GLY A 209 3.95 -0.97 -4.64
N HIS A 210 3.98 -2.16 -5.18
CA HIS A 210 5.24 -2.83 -5.52
C HIS A 210 5.38 -3.23 -7.00
N GLU A 211 4.43 -3.93 -7.56
CA GLU A 211 4.60 -4.50 -8.89
C GLU A 211 4.45 -3.44 -9.98
N PRO A 212 5.16 -3.60 -11.12
CA PRO A 212 4.97 -2.71 -12.26
C PRO A 212 3.63 -2.93 -12.92
N GLY A 213 3.13 -1.86 -13.57
CA GLY A 213 1.89 -1.92 -14.32
C GLY A 213 0.65 -1.64 -13.48
N SER A 214 -0.47 -2.00 -14.05
CA SER A 214 -1.81 -1.76 -13.49
C SER A 214 -2.73 -2.93 -13.80
N CYS A 215 -3.89 -2.95 -13.18
CA CYS A 215 -4.96 -3.88 -13.50
C CYS A 215 -6.31 -3.14 -13.56
N GLY A 216 -7.32 -3.80 -14.09
CA GLY A 216 -8.69 -3.31 -14.01
C GLY A 216 -9.31 -3.55 -12.62
N LYS A 217 -10.49 -2.97 -12.44
CA LYS A 217 -11.29 -3.07 -11.22
C LYS A 217 -11.70 -4.50 -10.83
N GLU A 218 -11.68 -5.44 -11.79
CA GLU A 218 -11.94 -6.86 -11.57
C GLU A 218 -10.94 -7.50 -10.58
N ARG A 219 -9.80 -6.89 -10.36
CA ARG A 219 -8.83 -7.31 -9.33
C ARG A 219 -9.41 -7.17 -7.92
N ILE A 220 -10.22 -6.14 -7.68
CA ILE A 220 -10.88 -5.91 -6.39
C ILE A 220 -11.83 -7.08 -6.10
N GLU A 221 -12.70 -7.41 -7.05
CA GLU A 221 -13.67 -8.52 -6.93
C GLU A 221 -12.98 -9.87 -6.78
N ALA A 222 -11.90 -10.10 -7.56
CA ALA A 222 -11.14 -11.34 -7.48
C ALA A 222 -10.46 -11.49 -6.11
N THR A 223 -9.88 -10.41 -5.56
CA THR A 223 -9.22 -10.45 -4.25
C THR A 223 -10.24 -10.60 -3.12
N GLU A 224 -11.39 -9.92 -3.21
CA GLU A 224 -12.52 -10.12 -2.29
C GLU A 224 -12.98 -11.57 -2.28
N ALA A 225 -13.22 -12.17 -3.46
CA ALA A 225 -13.64 -13.56 -3.60
C ALA A 225 -12.58 -14.53 -3.06
N CYS A 226 -11.28 -14.23 -3.28
CA CYS A 226 -10.16 -15.00 -2.75
C CYS A 226 -10.18 -15.03 -1.21
N ALA A 227 -10.27 -13.85 -0.57
CA ALA A 227 -10.35 -13.72 0.88
C ALA A 227 -11.62 -14.41 1.46
N ARG A 228 -12.78 -14.20 0.81
CA ARG A 228 -14.05 -14.82 1.20
C ARG A 228 -13.97 -16.34 1.23
N ARG A 229 -13.35 -16.98 0.23
CA ARG A 229 -13.22 -18.44 0.17
C ARG A 229 -12.42 -19.00 1.34
N VAL A 230 -11.34 -18.31 1.74
CA VAL A 230 -10.57 -18.71 2.94
C VAL A 230 -11.45 -18.58 4.19
N LEU A 231 -12.15 -17.47 4.37
CA LEU A 231 -13.03 -17.22 5.51
C LEU A 231 -14.19 -18.23 5.59
N MET A 232 -14.78 -18.60 4.46
CA MET A 232 -15.86 -19.60 4.38
C MET A 232 -15.34 -21.04 4.45
N ARG A 233 -14.02 -21.26 4.55
CA ARG A 233 -13.37 -22.57 4.52
C ARG A 233 -13.60 -23.37 3.22
N ASP A 234 -13.91 -22.65 2.13
CA ASP A 234 -14.03 -23.22 0.78
C ASP A 234 -12.67 -23.30 0.06
N GLY A 235 -11.62 -22.80 0.70
CA GLY A 235 -10.25 -22.83 0.24
C GLY A 235 -9.28 -22.88 1.41
N ARG A 236 -8.17 -23.59 1.21
CA ARG A 236 -7.09 -23.68 2.17
C ARG A 236 -5.77 -23.32 1.49
N GLY A 237 -5.01 -22.42 2.10
CA GLY A 237 -3.68 -22.06 1.63
C GLY A 237 -2.66 -23.17 1.85
N VAL A 238 -1.56 -23.08 1.13
CA VAL A 238 -0.36 -23.91 1.33
C VAL A 238 0.71 -23.08 2.05
N PRO A 239 1.59 -23.71 2.86
CA PRO A 239 2.67 -22.98 3.52
C PRO A 239 3.55 -22.26 2.51
N GLU A 240 3.82 -21.00 2.76
CA GLU A 240 4.68 -20.13 1.95
C GLU A 240 5.61 -19.34 2.87
N LYS A 241 6.88 -19.24 2.47
CA LYS A 241 7.90 -18.44 3.16
C LYS A 241 8.26 -17.21 2.34
N THR A 242 8.37 -16.08 3.02
CA THR A 242 8.87 -14.83 2.46
C THR A 242 10.14 -14.40 3.20
N PHE A 243 10.73 -13.30 2.78
CA PHE A 243 11.83 -12.67 3.54
C PHE A 243 11.36 -12.15 4.92
N ALA A 244 10.08 -11.84 5.09
CA ALA A 244 9.54 -11.26 6.32
C ALA A 244 8.97 -12.30 7.30
N GLY A 245 8.65 -13.52 6.83
CA GLY A 245 8.07 -14.56 7.68
C GLY A 245 7.40 -15.67 6.87
N GLU A 246 6.43 -16.35 7.48
CA GLU A 246 5.70 -17.44 6.84
C GLU A 246 4.19 -17.35 7.09
N GLY A 247 3.41 -17.80 6.13
CA GLY A 247 1.95 -17.85 6.22
C GLY A 247 1.38 -18.93 5.32
N LEU A 248 0.06 -18.93 5.14
CA LEU A 248 -0.62 -19.79 4.18
C LEU A 248 -1.00 -19.00 2.94
N LEU A 249 -0.46 -19.39 1.78
CA LEU A 249 -0.77 -18.79 0.49
C LEU A 249 -1.97 -19.49 -0.14
N TYR A 250 -3.05 -18.75 -0.37
CA TYR A 250 -4.22 -19.20 -1.12
C TYR A 250 -4.37 -18.39 -2.42
N ARG A 251 -4.54 -19.11 -3.53
CA ARG A 251 -4.70 -18.53 -4.89
C ARG A 251 -6.11 -18.82 -5.41
N TYR A 252 -6.75 -17.78 -5.94
CA TYR A 252 -8.06 -17.89 -6.59
C TYR A 252 -8.31 -16.70 -7.51
N GLY A 253 -8.92 -16.93 -8.69
CA GLY A 253 -9.34 -15.86 -9.60
C GLY A 253 -8.20 -15.00 -10.14
N GLY A 254 -6.99 -15.55 -10.29
CA GLY A 254 -5.82 -14.81 -10.78
C GLY A 254 -5.17 -13.90 -9.74
N THR A 255 -5.56 -14.00 -8.47
CA THR A 255 -4.98 -13.28 -7.32
C THR A 255 -4.63 -14.24 -6.19
N ALA A 256 -4.04 -13.72 -5.11
CA ALA A 256 -3.74 -14.51 -3.93
C ALA A 256 -3.83 -13.68 -2.65
N VAL A 257 -4.00 -14.37 -1.52
CA VAL A 257 -3.79 -13.84 -0.18
C VAL A 257 -2.79 -14.73 0.56
N LEU A 258 -1.82 -14.12 1.22
CA LEU A 258 -0.90 -14.80 2.14
C LEU A 258 -1.34 -14.43 3.55
N TYR A 259 -1.86 -15.39 4.31
CA TYR A 259 -2.59 -15.12 5.54
C TYR A 259 -2.12 -15.97 6.72
N ASN A 260 -2.38 -15.46 7.94
CA ASN A 260 -2.19 -16.20 9.18
C ASN A 260 -3.49 -16.98 9.49
N PRO A 261 -3.46 -18.32 9.59
CA PRO A 261 -4.66 -19.12 9.86
C PRO A 261 -5.28 -18.86 11.24
N ASP A 262 -4.52 -18.33 12.19
CA ASP A 262 -4.98 -18.00 13.54
C ASP A 262 -5.60 -16.60 13.64
N ARG A 263 -5.51 -15.79 12.57
CA ARG A 263 -6.00 -14.42 12.50
C ARG A 263 -6.97 -14.18 11.35
N LEU A 264 -7.98 -15.04 11.26
CA LEU A 264 -8.98 -14.95 10.18
C LEU A 264 -10.08 -13.94 10.48
N TYR A 265 -10.57 -13.87 11.73
CA TYR A 265 -11.77 -13.11 12.10
C TYR A 265 -11.47 -12.03 13.12
N CYS A 266 -12.18 -10.90 13.01
CA CYS A 266 -12.22 -9.88 14.04
C CYS A 266 -13.00 -10.38 15.27
N GLU A 267 -12.58 -10.01 16.49
CA GLU A 267 -13.18 -10.52 17.74
C GLU A 267 -14.72 -10.37 17.83
N LYS A 268 -15.29 -9.35 17.17
CA LYS A 268 -16.75 -9.11 17.12
C LYS A 268 -17.47 -9.81 15.96
N GLY A 269 -16.75 -10.46 15.04
CA GLY A 269 -17.29 -11.04 13.79
C GLY A 269 -17.68 -12.52 13.86
N MET A 270 -17.30 -13.24 14.91
CA MET A 270 -17.60 -14.69 15.01
C MET A 270 -19.11 -15.01 15.02
N GLY A 271 -19.99 -14.07 15.37
CA GLY A 271 -21.44 -14.29 15.44
C GLY A 271 -22.17 -14.18 14.10
N GLU A 272 -21.76 -13.31 13.22
CA GLU A 272 -22.54 -12.98 12.00
C GLU A 272 -22.30 -13.92 10.83
N MET A 273 -21.07 -14.40 10.63
CA MET A 273 -20.76 -15.32 9.53
C MET A 273 -21.25 -16.76 9.76
N HIS A 274 -21.46 -17.18 11.02
CA HIS A 274 -22.09 -18.46 11.33
C HIS A 274 -23.62 -18.47 11.11
N ALA A 275 -24.26 -17.31 11.07
CA ALA A 275 -25.70 -17.22 10.80
C ALA A 275 -26.03 -17.52 9.32
N CYS A 276 -25.12 -17.21 8.38
CA CYS A 276 -25.32 -17.47 6.95
C CYS A 276 -25.28 -18.95 6.57
N ARG A 277 -24.74 -19.83 7.45
CA ARG A 277 -24.66 -21.29 7.20
C ARG A 277 -25.94 -22.07 7.49
N ARG A 278 -26.94 -21.45 8.11
CA ARG A 278 -28.17 -22.15 8.51
C ARG A 278 -29.33 -22.01 7.52
N HIS A 279 -29.12 -21.36 6.39
CA HIS A 279 -30.18 -21.06 5.41
C HIS A 279 -29.82 -21.41 3.95
N ASN A 280 -28.98 -22.43 3.75
CA ASN A 280 -28.81 -23.10 2.43
C ASN A 280 -28.83 -24.60 2.60
#